data_b87a5f25413e11379e58736b1729c686
#
_entry.id   b87a5f25413e11379e58736b1729c686
#
_cell.length_a   1.000
_cell.length_b   1.000
_cell.length_c   1.000
_cell.angle_alpha   90.00
_cell.angle_beta   90.00
_cell.angle_gamma   90.00
#
_symmetry.space_group_name_H-M   'P 1'
#
loop_
_entity.id
_entity.type
_entity.pdbx_description
1 polymer ?
#
loop_
_entity_poly.entity_id
_entity_poly.type
_entity_poly.pdbx_seq_one_letter_code
_entity_poly.pdbx_strand_id
1 'polypeptide(L)'
;EFIRDRIVNKTNEQLMADTEAFALFKELGADQTIITYMYNFYDKNGKANTDMQKTNDFNDAIFRKFSFSKQPGKPEHVPEIVVTSSSFTRSNYGNVFVDKLRQRLEVTNGPDLAINFIISTIMNPWLSNTVKGSFIPQLISIITGNVSTIANGFKNGTLPEKPSKKNTKK
;
A
#
# COMPACT_ATOMS: atom_id res chain seq x y z
N GLU A 1 -3.30 -4.22 -23.43
CA GLU A 1 -2.16 -4.40 -24.36
C GLU A 1 -1.53 -3.06 -24.70
N PHE A 2 -2.24 -2.12 -25.36
CA PHE A 2 -1.72 -0.79 -25.74
C PHE A 2 -1.02 -0.03 -24.60
N ILE A 3 -1.68 0.13 -23.45
CA ILE A 3 -1.11 0.85 -22.28
C ILE A 3 0.18 0.18 -21.81
N ARG A 4 0.18 -1.15 -21.69
CA ARG A 4 1.35 -1.90 -21.23
C ARG A 4 2.52 -1.75 -22.20
N ASP A 5 2.28 -1.81 -23.49
CA ASP A 5 3.31 -1.92 -24.51
C ASP A 5 3.83 -0.55 -24.97
N ARG A 6 2.98 0.48 -24.94
CA ARG A 6 3.30 1.81 -25.45
C ARG A 6 3.40 2.92 -24.40
N ILE A 7 2.96 2.68 -23.15
CA ILE A 7 3.04 3.67 -22.05
C ILE A 7 3.88 3.15 -20.91
N VAL A 8 3.55 1.95 -20.39
CA VAL A 8 4.27 1.36 -19.25
C VAL A 8 5.70 0.98 -19.68
N ASN A 9 6.68 1.28 -18.83
CA ASN A 9 8.10 1.03 -19.09
C ASN A 9 8.72 1.83 -20.24
N LYS A 10 8.09 2.91 -20.69
CA LYS A 10 8.70 3.86 -21.63
C LYS A 10 9.39 4.98 -20.87
N THR A 11 10.50 5.49 -21.43
CA THR A 11 11.08 6.75 -20.96
C THR A 11 10.18 7.92 -21.35
N ASN A 12 10.38 9.07 -20.73
CA ASN A 12 9.62 10.27 -21.08
C ASN A 12 9.83 10.66 -22.56
N GLU A 13 11.05 10.53 -23.06
CA GLU A 13 11.40 10.82 -24.45
C GLU A 13 10.67 9.86 -25.42
N GLN A 14 10.65 8.56 -25.10
CA GLN A 14 9.95 7.55 -25.88
C GLN A 14 8.44 7.79 -25.91
N LEU A 15 7.86 8.14 -24.76
CA LEU A 15 6.45 8.42 -24.62
C LEU A 15 6.06 9.70 -25.39
N MET A 16 6.88 10.76 -25.29
CA MET A 16 6.65 12.02 -26.00
C MET A 16 6.79 11.88 -27.52
N ALA A 17 7.64 10.97 -27.98
CA ALA A 17 7.80 10.68 -29.41
C ALA A 17 6.63 9.88 -29.98
N ASP A 18 5.87 9.15 -29.16
CA ASP A 18 4.68 8.40 -29.55
C ASP A 18 3.43 9.27 -29.32
N THR A 19 3.03 10.03 -30.35
CA THR A 19 1.94 11.02 -30.26
C THR A 19 0.60 10.43 -29.82
N GLU A 20 0.26 9.20 -30.27
CA GLU A 20 -0.98 8.52 -29.89
C GLU A 20 -0.93 8.05 -28.42
N ALA A 21 0.17 7.41 -28.01
CA ALA A 21 0.36 6.99 -26.63
C ALA A 21 0.42 8.19 -25.68
N PHE A 22 1.04 9.29 -26.08
CA PHE A 22 1.12 10.52 -25.29
C PHE A 22 -0.24 11.23 -25.17
N ALA A 23 -1.05 11.21 -26.23
CA ALA A 23 -2.43 11.73 -26.17
C ALA A 23 -3.28 10.92 -25.19
N LEU A 24 -3.24 9.59 -25.28
CA LEU A 24 -3.93 8.72 -24.33
C LEU A 24 -3.40 8.88 -22.90
N PHE A 25 -2.09 9.01 -22.73
CA PHE A 25 -1.49 9.25 -21.41
C PHE A 25 -1.98 10.55 -20.77
N LYS A 26 -2.11 11.63 -21.56
CA LYS A 26 -2.69 12.90 -21.09
C LYS A 26 -4.16 12.77 -20.70
N GLU A 27 -4.93 12.00 -21.45
CA GLU A 27 -6.35 11.77 -21.18
C GLU A 27 -6.57 10.93 -19.92
N LEU A 28 -5.83 9.83 -19.79
CA LEU A 28 -5.93 8.92 -18.64
C LEU A 28 -5.27 9.46 -17.40
N GLY A 29 -4.31 10.35 -17.57
CA GLY A 29 -3.61 11.08 -16.53
C GLY A 29 -2.87 10.21 -15.52
N ALA A 30 -1.62 10.57 -15.23
CA ALA A 30 -0.95 10.16 -14.01
C ALA A 30 -0.90 11.36 -13.05
N ASP A 31 -2.03 12.03 -12.87
CA ASP A 31 -2.11 13.28 -12.12
C ASP A 31 -2.06 13.05 -10.60
N GLN A 32 -2.09 11.79 -10.16
CA GLN A 32 -2.09 11.47 -8.74
C GLN A 32 -0.67 11.26 -8.23
N THR A 33 -0.22 12.22 -7.45
CA THR A 33 1.00 12.10 -6.63
C THR A 33 0.72 11.41 -5.29
N ILE A 34 -0.55 11.21 -4.94
CA ILE A 34 -0.99 10.55 -3.72
C ILE A 34 -1.78 9.30 -4.11
N ILE A 35 -1.28 8.14 -3.69
CA ILE A 35 -1.92 6.85 -3.96
C ILE A 35 -2.34 6.23 -2.63
N THR A 36 -3.62 5.88 -2.51
CA THR A 36 -4.16 5.14 -1.37
C THR A 36 -4.37 3.69 -1.76
N TYR A 37 -3.91 2.79 -0.92
CA TYR A 37 -4.06 1.36 -1.15
C TYR A 37 -4.20 0.60 0.16
N MET A 38 -4.80 -0.59 0.06
CA MET A 38 -5.00 -1.52 1.17
C MET A 38 -4.90 -2.94 0.65
N TYR A 39 -4.51 -3.84 1.53
CA TYR A 39 -4.28 -5.23 1.17
C TYR A 39 -5.16 -6.15 2.01
N ASN A 40 -5.51 -7.28 1.43
CA ASN A 40 -5.96 -8.46 2.11
C ASN A 40 -4.94 -9.59 1.86
N PHE A 41 -5.06 -10.70 2.56
CA PHE A 41 -4.15 -11.83 2.44
C PHE A 41 -4.92 -13.14 2.30
N TYR A 42 -4.24 -14.17 1.80
CA TYR A 42 -4.77 -15.52 1.71
C TYR A 42 -4.23 -16.38 2.84
N ASP A 43 -5.08 -17.24 3.40
CA ASP A 43 -4.70 -18.22 4.41
C ASP A 43 -3.85 -19.37 3.80
N LYS A 44 -3.45 -20.34 4.65
CA LYS A 44 -2.67 -21.50 4.22
C LYS A 44 -3.39 -22.40 3.20
N ASN A 45 -4.70 -22.28 3.08
CA ASN A 45 -5.52 -23.05 2.14
C ASN A 45 -5.79 -22.27 0.84
N GLY A 46 -5.20 -21.09 0.67
CA GLY A 46 -5.41 -20.21 -0.47
C GLY A 46 -6.76 -19.49 -0.45
N LYS A 47 -7.46 -19.45 0.69
CA LYS A 47 -8.72 -18.73 0.85
C LYS A 47 -8.45 -17.31 1.35
N ALA A 48 -9.12 -16.32 0.76
CA ALA A 48 -9.02 -14.93 1.20
C ALA A 48 -9.50 -14.80 2.67
N ASN A 49 -8.77 -14.00 3.44
CA ASN A 49 -9.22 -13.64 4.79
C ASN A 49 -10.50 -12.80 4.69
N THR A 50 -11.50 -13.15 5.49
CA THR A 50 -12.82 -12.47 5.51
C THR A 50 -13.03 -11.60 6.73
N ASP A 51 -12.08 -11.55 7.66
CA ASP A 51 -12.16 -10.84 8.94
C ASP A 51 -11.56 -9.43 8.84
N MET A 52 -12.38 -8.41 9.17
CA MET A 52 -11.96 -7.00 9.09
C MET A 52 -10.84 -6.65 10.07
N GLN A 53 -10.85 -7.21 11.28
CA GLN A 53 -9.79 -6.95 12.25
C GLN A 53 -8.44 -7.47 11.75
N LYS A 54 -8.43 -8.68 11.19
CA LYS A 54 -7.22 -9.27 10.62
C LYS A 54 -6.72 -8.50 9.40
N THR A 55 -7.63 -8.00 8.56
CA THR A 55 -7.29 -7.12 7.44
C THR A 55 -6.62 -5.84 7.93
N ASN A 56 -7.18 -5.19 8.96
CA ASN A 56 -6.59 -4.01 9.57
C ASN A 56 -5.23 -4.32 10.22
N ASP A 57 -5.12 -5.41 10.97
CA ASP A 57 -3.85 -5.83 11.58
C ASP A 57 -2.76 -6.08 10.52
N PHE A 58 -3.13 -6.59 9.34
CA PHE A 58 -2.23 -6.79 8.22
C PHE A 58 -1.75 -5.47 7.63
N ASN A 59 -2.66 -4.53 7.33
CA ASN A 59 -2.29 -3.20 6.83
C ASN A 59 -1.48 -2.40 7.84
N ASP A 60 -1.80 -2.50 9.13
CA ASP A 60 -1.01 -1.89 10.21
C ASP A 60 0.40 -2.48 10.31
N ALA A 61 0.57 -3.78 10.08
CA ALA A 61 1.88 -4.41 10.05
C ALA A 61 2.73 -3.88 8.89
N ILE A 62 2.13 -3.72 7.70
CA ILE A 62 2.80 -3.12 6.54
C ILE A 62 3.16 -1.65 6.83
N PHE A 63 2.22 -0.88 7.36
CA PHE A 63 2.49 0.51 7.76
C PHE A 63 3.66 0.61 8.73
N ARG A 64 3.70 -0.21 9.78
CA ARG A 64 4.82 -0.22 10.75
C ARG A 64 6.15 -0.56 10.11
N LYS A 65 6.18 -1.45 9.11
CA LYS A 65 7.40 -1.78 8.37
C LYS A 65 7.96 -0.60 7.59
N PHE A 66 7.08 0.26 7.09
CA PHE A 66 7.42 1.44 6.30
C PHE A 66 7.29 2.76 7.09
N SER A 67 7.37 2.70 8.42
CA SER A 67 7.30 3.87 9.29
C SER A 67 8.49 3.92 10.23
N PHE A 68 8.94 5.13 10.53
CA PHE A 68 9.94 5.33 11.57
C PHE A 68 9.41 4.84 12.91
N SER A 69 10.19 4.08 13.62
CA SER A 69 9.85 3.72 15.00
C SER A 69 11.08 3.71 15.89
N LYS A 70 10.92 4.29 17.07
CA LYS A 70 11.91 4.25 18.15
C LYS A 70 11.28 3.58 19.36
N GLN A 71 11.79 2.42 19.71
CA GLN A 71 11.38 1.71 20.92
C GLN A 71 12.49 1.82 21.97
N PRO A 72 12.17 2.04 23.27
CA PRO A 72 13.19 2.04 24.33
C PRO A 72 14.00 0.74 24.31
N GLY A 73 15.33 0.87 24.28
CA GLY A 73 16.25 -0.28 24.29
C GLY A 73 16.41 -1.04 22.97
N LYS A 74 15.77 -0.59 21.88
CA LYS A 74 15.98 -1.15 20.53
C LYS A 74 16.60 -0.10 19.61
N PRO A 75 17.37 -0.53 18.59
CA PRO A 75 17.82 0.36 17.52
C PRO A 75 16.62 1.06 16.86
N GLU A 76 16.84 2.30 16.44
CA GLU A 76 15.86 3.02 15.66
C GLU A 76 15.61 2.31 14.32
N HIS A 77 14.33 2.04 14.00
CA HIS A 77 13.98 1.50 12.70
C HIS A 77 13.82 2.64 11.69
N VAL A 78 14.72 2.65 10.72
CA VAL A 78 14.69 3.54 9.56
C VAL A 78 14.23 2.72 8.35
N PRO A 79 13.03 2.98 7.82
CA PRO A 79 12.52 2.22 6.67
C PRO A 79 13.21 2.66 5.37
N GLU A 80 13.28 1.76 4.38
CA GLU A 80 13.80 2.05 3.05
C GLU A 80 12.89 3.02 2.27
N ILE A 81 11.60 2.98 2.54
CA ILE A 81 10.58 3.92 2.04
C ILE A 81 9.67 4.33 3.20
N VAL A 82 9.12 5.52 3.11
CA VAL A 82 8.20 6.04 4.13
C VAL A 82 6.80 6.16 3.56
N VAL A 83 5.82 5.64 4.29
CA VAL A 83 4.41 5.77 3.97
C VAL A 83 3.66 6.39 5.15
N THR A 84 2.47 6.91 4.89
CA THR A 84 1.52 7.31 5.92
C THR A 84 0.32 6.37 5.94
N SER A 85 -0.54 6.48 6.94
CA SER A 85 -1.77 5.70 7.02
C SER A 85 -2.92 6.55 7.51
N SER A 86 -4.13 6.12 7.16
CA SER A 86 -5.38 6.68 7.67
C SER A 86 -6.46 5.60 7.64
N SER A 87 -7.71 5.97 7.87
CA SER A 87 -8.82 5.01 7.88
C SER A 87 -10.08 5.59 7.24
N PHE A 88 -10.83 4.73 6.53
CA PHE A 88 -12.15 5.02 6.02
C PHE A 88 -13.19 4.63 7.06
N THR A 89 -13.84 5.63 7.67
CA THR A 89 -14.93 5.42 8.62
C THR A 89 -16.27 5.63 7.91
N ARG A 90 -17.34 4.96 8.39
CA ARG A 90 -18.70 5.17 7.86
C ARG A 90 -19.20 6.59 8.12
N SER A 91 -18.80 7.19 9.23
CA SER A 91 -19.18 8.56 9.58
C SER A 91 -18.65 9.60 8.59
N ASN A 92 -17.45 9.38 8.04
CA ASN A 92 -16.81 10.36 7.15
C ASN A 92 -17.06 10.08 5.67
N TYR A 93 -17.23 8.79 5.29
CA TYR A 93 -17.27 8.37 3.88
C TYR A 93 -18.61 7.72 3.47
N GLY A 94 -19.49 7.47 4.42
CA GLY A 94 -20.81 6.86 4.20
C GLY A 94 -20.74 5.33 4.04
N ASN A 95 -21.90 4.71 4.25
CA ASN A 95 -22.02 3.24 4.25
C ASN A 95 -21.72 2.64 2.88
N VAL A 96 -22.27 3.22 1.82
CA VAL A 96 -22.13 2.69 0.45
C VAL A 96 -20.66 2.59 0.02
N PHE A 97 -19.87 3.60 0.33
CA PHE A 97 -18.44 3.61 0.00
C PHE A 97 -17.69 2.53 0.78
N VAL A 98 -17.88 2.48 2.11
CA VAL A 98 -17.19 1.52 2.97
C VAL A 98 -17.59 0.08 2.63
N ASP A 99 -18.87 -0.17 2.35
CA ASP A 99 -19.35 -1.51 1.96
C ASP A 99 -18.75 -1.97 0.63
N LYS A 100 -18.63 -1.09 -0.37
CA LYS A 100 -17.95 -1.41 -1.63
C LYS A 100 -16.47 -1.74 -1.42
N LEU A 101 -15.77 -1.04 -0.53
CA LEU A 101 -14.38 -1.36 -0.20
C LEU A 101 -14.28 -2.71 0.49
N ARG A 102 -15.14 -3.01 1.47
CA ARG A 102 -15.18 -4.32 2.14
C ARG A 102 -15.43 -5.45 1.13
N GLN A 103 -16.36 -5.24 0.21
CA GLN A 103 -16.64 -6.21 -0.86
C GLN A 103 -15.40 -6.44 -1.75
N ARG A 104 -14.72 -5.38 -2.17
CA ARG A 104 -13.48 -5.49 -2.98
C ARG A 104 -12.34 -6.18 -2.24
N LEU A 105 -12.29 -6.05 -0.92
CA LEU A 105 -11.32 -6.74 -0.07
C LEU A 105 -11.77 -8.17 0.30
N GLU A 106 -12.95 -8.61 -0.14
CA GLU A 106 -13.56 -9.91 0.25
C GLU A 106 -13.77 -10.06 1.76
N VAL A 107 -13.94 -8.93 2.48
CA VAL A 107 -14.11 -8.92 3.92
C VAL A 107 -15.59 -8.91 4.27
N THR A 108 -16.13 -10.08 4.58
CA THR A 108 -17.56 -10.27 4.86
C THR A 108 -17.88 -10.41 6.35
N ASN A 109 -16.87 -10.71 7.18
CA ASN A 109 -16.99 -11.01 8.59
C ASN A 109 -16.22 -10.02 9.47
N GLY A 110 -16.36 -10.22 10.78
CA GLY A 110 -15.68 -9.41 11.78
C GLY A 110 -16.46 -8.15 12.17
N PRO A 111 -15.94 -7.40 13.14
CA PRO A 111 -16.59 -6.19 13.64
C PRO A 111 -16.69 -5.11 12.57
N ASP A 112 -17.66 -4.22 12.72
CA ASP A 112 -17.81 -3.04 11.85
C ASP A 112 -16.79 -1.97 12.22
N LEU A 113 -15.56 -2.18 11.78
CA LEU A 113 -14.44 -1.28 12.01
C LEU A 113 -14.21 -0.37 10.81
N ALA A 114 -13.55 0.74 11.04
CA ALA A 114 -12.93 1.53 9.97
C ALA A 114 -11.94 0.66 9.19
N ILE A 115 -11.78 0.94 7.89
CA ILE A 115 -10.84 0.25 7.03
C ILE A 115 -9.53 1.03 7.02
N ASN A 116 -8.47 0.45 7.59
CA ASN A 116 -7.15 1.06 7.58
C ASN A 116 -6.53 0.96 6.19
N PHE A 117 -5.95 2.05 5.71
CA PHE A 117 -5.28 2.12 4.43
C PHE A 117 -3.94 2.82 4.53
N ILE A 118 -3.10 2.56 3.54
CA ILE A 118 -1.76 3.10 3.41
C ILE A 118 -1.78 4.18 2.34
N ILE A 119 -0.99 5.21 2.54
CA ILE A 119 -0.85 6.33 1.61
C ILE A 119 0.61 6.43 1.21
N SER A 120 0.87 6.37 -0.08
CA SER A 120 2.16 6.77 -0.65
C SER A 120 2.02 8.12 -1.34
N THR A 121 2.87 9.06 -0.96
CA THR A 121 2.98 10.35 -1.64
C THR A 121 4.26 10.36 -2.47
N ILE A 122 4.10 10.48 -3.78
CA ILE A 122 5.22 10.54 -4.74
C ILE A 122 5.46 12.01 -5.03
N MET A 123 6.47 12.58 -4.39
CA MET A 123 6.82 14.01 -4.55
C MET A 123 7.96 14.23 -5.51
N ASN A 124 8.64 13.18 -5.96
CA ASN A 124 9.75 13.28 -6.90
C ASN A 124 9.26 13.03 -8.33
N PRO A 125 9.21 14.05 -9.20
CA PRO A 125 8.76 13.88 -10.58
C PRO A 125 9.77 13.10 -11.46
N TRP A 126 10.99 12.86 -10.96
CA TRP A 126 12.07 12.22 -11.69
C TRP A 126 12.30 10.75 -11.36
N LEU A 127 11.33 10.09 -10.74
CA LEU A 127 11.45 8.67 -10.33
C LEU A 127 11.79 7.72 -11.50
N SER A 128 11.33 8.03 -12.70
CA SER A 128 11.59 7.23 -13.90
C SER A 128 12.86 7.59 -14.63
N ASN A 129 13.48 8.73 -14.32
CA ASN A 129 14.64 9.28 -15.05
C ASN A 129 15.70 9.82 -14.10
N THR A 130 16.28 8.95 -13.27
CA THR A 130 17.41 9.31 -12.40
C THR A 130 18.73 9.01 -13.10
N VAL A 131 19.84 9.57 -12.58
CA VAL A 131 21.20 9.28 -13.08
C VAL A 131 21.53 7.77 -13.10
N LYS A 132 20.87 6.99 -12.23
CA LYS A 132 21.01 5.52 -12.14
C LYS A 132 19.88 4.77 -12.86
N GLY A 133 19.07 5.43 -13.69
CA GLY A 133 17.91 4.87 -14.35
C GLY A 133 16.61 5.02 -13.53
N SER A 134 15.60 4.20 -13.84
CA SER A 134 14.31 4.27 -13.14
C SER A 134 14.41 3.70 -11.72
N PHE A 135 13.90 4.43 -10.75
CA PHE A 135 13.77 3.97 -9.36
C PHE A 135 12.53 3.08 -9.13
N ILE A 136 11.59 3.08 -10.07
CA ILE A 136 10.32 2.35 -9.93
C ILE A 136 10.51 0.84 -9.72
N PRO A 137 11.38 0.12 -10.44
CA PRO A 137 11.60 -1.30 -10.20
C PRO A 137 12.10 -1.60 -8.76
N GLN A 138 12.97 -0.75 -8.23
CA GLN A 138 13.44 -0.87 -6.85
C GLN A 138 12.32 -0.64 -5.84
N LEU A 139 11.49 0.38 -6.06
CA LEU A 139 10.32 0.68 -5.23
C LEU A 139 9.34 -0.49 -5.20
N ILE A 140 9.03 -1.06 -6.37
CA ILE A 140 8.17 -2.25 -6.49
C ILE A 140 8.78 -3.43 -5.73
N SER A 141 10.07 -3.69 -5.89
CA SER A 141 10.77 -4.78 -5.20
C SER A 141 10.71 -4.63 -3.68
N ILE A 142 10.95 -3.44 -3.15
CA ILE A 142 10.88 -3.15 -1.72
C ILE A 142 9.46 -3.40 -1.18
N ILE A 143 8.45 -2.86 -1.84
CA ILE A 143 7.05 -3.01 -1.41
C ILE A 143 6.64 -4.48 -1.47
N THR A 144 6.79 -5.12 -2.61
CA THR A 144 6.34 -6.51 -2.81
C THR A 144 7.07 -7.50 -1.91
N GLY A 145 8.38 -7.35 -1.74
CA GLY A 145 9.18 -8.20 -0.86
C GLY A 145 8.73 -8.13 0.60
N ASN A 146 8.53 -6.91 1.11
CA ASN A 146 8.08 -6.70 2.50
C ASN A 146 6.63 -7.14 2.71
N VAL A 147 5.72 -6.79 1.79
CA VAL A 147 4.31 -7.23 1.86
C VAL A 147 4.20 -8.75 1.82
N SER A 148 4.95 -9.42 0.94
CA SER A 148 4.98 -10.89 0.84
C SER A 148 5.50 -11.54 2.13
N THR A 149 6.52 -10.97 2.74
CA THR A 149 7.07 -11.46 4.02
C THR A 149 6.04 -11.37 5.13
N ILE A 150 5.34 -10.22 5.25
CA ILE A 150 4.29 -10.03 6.24
C ILE A 150 3.10 -10.96 5.96
N ALA A 151 2.68 -11.10 4.69
CA ALA A 151 1.61 -12.00 4.29
C ALA A 151 1.89 -13.46 4.66
N ASN A 152 3.12 -13.92 4.47
CA ASN A 152 3.55 -15.26 4.89
C ASN A 152 3.48 -15.43 6.41
N GLY A 153 3.80 -14.40 7.20
CA GLY A 153 3.62 -14.40 8.65
C GLY A 153 2.14 -14.57 9.04
N PHE A 154 1.23 -13.82 8.43
CA PHE A 154 -0.21 -13.94 8.67
C PHE A 154 -0.77 -15.30 8.22
N LYS A 155 -0.34 -15.78 7.06
CA LYS A 155 -0.69 -17.11 6.55
C LYS A 155 -0.31 -18.23 7.50
N ASN A 156 0.83 -18.12 8.16
CA ASN A 156 1.37 -19.14 9.08
C ASN A 156 0.97 -18.90 10.55
N GLY A 157 0.19 -17.85 10.83
CA GLY A 157 -0.23 -17.51 12.20
C GLY A 157 0.86 -16.88 13.06
N THR A 158 2.00 -16.49 12.48
CA THR A 158 3.07 -15.74 13.14
C THR A 158 2.81 -14.24 12.97
N LEU A 159 1.99 -13.66 13.86
CA LEU A 159 1.69 -12.24 13.82
C LEU A 159 2.91 -11.43 14.25
N PRO A 160 3.25 -10.33 13.53
CA PRO A 160 4.27 -9.40 14.01
C PRO A 160 3.83 -8.78 15.35
N GLU A 161 4.76 -8.69 16.31
CA GLU A 161 4.49 -8.15 17.63
C GLU A 161 3.80 -6.77 17.55
N LYS A 162 2.62 -6.65 18.19
CA LYS A 162 2.01 -5.34 18.42
C LYS A 162 2.86 -4.61 19.45
N PRO A 163 3.25 -3.35 19.23
CA PRO A 163 3.90 -2.58 20.27
C PRO A 163 2.98 -2.52 21.49
N SER A 164 3.52 -2.82 22.68
CA SER A 164 2.78 -2.73 23.93
C SER A 164 2.17 -1.33 24.05
N LYS A 165 0.85 -1.24 24.21
CA LYS A 165 0.19 0.02 24.54
C LYS A 165 0.78 0.49 25.85
N LYS A 166 1.60 1.56 25.85
CA LYS A 166 1.93 2.26 27.08
C LYS A 166 0.61 2.78 27.65
N ASN A 167 0.22 2.26 28.81
CA ASN A 167 -0.79 2.90 29.62
C ASN A 167 -0.26 4.29 30.00
N THR A 168 -0.59 5.30 29.23
CA THR A 168 -0.51 6.69 29.64
C THR A 168 -1.60 6.89 30.68
N LYS A 169 -1.29 6.57 31.94
CA LYS A 169 -2.06 7.11 33.05
C LYS A 169 -1.90 8.64 32.97
N LYS A 170 -3.02 9.32 32.75
CA LYS A 170 -3.14 10.76 32.98
C LYS A 170 -3.01 11.05 34.46
#